data_65d07e8acbe6044f7223e00c4207fd01
#
_entry.id   65d07e8acbe6044f7223e00c4207fd01
#
_cell.length_a   1.000
_cell.length_b   1.000
_cell.length_c   1.000
_cell.angle_alpha   90.00
_cell.angle_beta   90.00
_cell.angle_gamma   90.00
#
_symmetry.space_group_name_H-M   'P 1'
#
loop_
_entity.id
_entity.type
_entity.pdbx_description
1 polymer ?
#
loop_
_entity_poly.entity_id
_entity_poly.type
_entity_poly.pdbx_seq_one_letter_code
_entity_poly.pdbx_strand_id
1 'polypeptide(L)'
;NADACMWIHNLVKSGERFYMIGEMYSDKTKTVRNMIALEFDTAQAKPTPYVFQKDIPEFGSRAGLVAFQYYNLGYNLMKLGHFGYKFTSQNKDHSMFAGIYTNLDNTVKGDEKTIVGAIALDRDGQVVNPKIILATKPDDVFVYPGKPGYVAVAEYFKKEKKVTLTLHKFDF
;
A
#
# COMPACT_ATOMS: atom_id res chain seq x y z
N ASN A 1 -12.90 15.67 -6.50
CA ASN A 1 -12.32 16.55 -5.48
C ASN A 1 -10.97 17.03 -5.95
N ALA A 2 -10.82 18.34 -6.17
CA ALA A 2 -9.64 18.99 -6.74
C ALA A 2 -8.37 18.95 -5.82
N ASP A 3 -8.48 18.39 -4.62
CA ASP A 3 -7.43 18.44 -3.60
C ASP A 3 -6.71 17.08 -3.38
N ALA A 4 -6.91 16.10 -4.26
CA ALA A 4 -6.26 14.80 -4.15
C ALA A 4 -5.05 14.74 -5.08
N CYS A 5 -3.89 14.54 -4.50
CA CYS A 5 -2.64 14.25 -5.20
C CYS A 5 -2.38 12.75 -5.19
N MET A 6 -1.54 12.28 -6.10
CA MET A 6 -1.08 10.89 -6.15
C MET A 6 0.44 10.87 -6.01
N TRP A 7 0.94 10.02 -5.11
CA TRP A 7 2.34 9.64 -5.06
C TRP A 7 2.53 8.32 -5.78
N ILE A 8 3.34 8.30 -6.84
CA ILE A 8 3.62 7.09 -7.61
C ILE A 8 4.77 6.35 -6.93
N HIS A 9 4.52 5.10 -6.55
CA HIS A 9 5.52 4.23 -5.93
C HIS A 9 6.23 3.37 -6.96
N ASN A 10 5.50 2.86 -7.96
CA ASN A 10 6.07 1.97 -8.97
C ASN A 10 5.30 2.05 -10.29
N LEU A 11 6.01 1.68 -11.37
CA LEU A 11 5.46 1.45 -12.69
C LEU A 11 5.77 0.00 -13.09
N VAL A 12 4.73 -0.76 -13.39
CA VAL A 12 4.82 -2.19 -13.69
C VAL A 12 4.30 -2.44 -15.09
N LYS A 13 5.03 -3.19 -15.91
CA LYS A 13 4.54 -3.72 -17.19
C LYS A 13 4.01 -5.14 -16.96
N SER A 14 2.82 -5.43 -17.48
CA SER A 14 2.24 -6.77 -17.49
C SER A 14 1.58 -7.01 -18.86
N GLY A 15 2.14 -7.92 -19.64
CA GLY A 15 1.75 -8.07 -21.04
C GLY A 15 1.97 -6.77 -21.82
N GLU A 16 0.95 -6.31 -22.52
CA GLU A 16 0.96 -5.05 -23.30
C GLU A 16 0.47 -3.84 -22.48
N ARG A 17 0.15 -4.02 -21.19
CA ARG A 17 -0.37 -2.98 -20.32
C ARG A 17 0.68 -2.50 -19.34
N PHE A 18 0.52 -1.25 -18.90
CA PHE A 18 1.32 -0.64 -17.86
C PHE A 18 0.42 -0.25 -16.69
N TYR A 19 0.91 -0.44 -15.48
CA TYR A 19 0.20 -0.11 -14.25
C TYR A 19 1.05 0.84 -13.40
N MET A 20 0.54 2.03 -13.12
CA MET A 20 1.12 2.90 -12.09
C MET A 20 0.47 2.57 -10.76
N ILE A 21 1.29 2.14 -9.79
CA ILE A 21 0.83 1.87 -8.42
C ILE A 21 1.22 3.06 -7.55
N GLY A 22 0.26 3.60 -6.82
CA GLY A 22 0.49 4.75 -5.97
C GLY A 22 -0.50 4.85 -4.82
N GLU A 23 -0.32 5.92 -4.04
CA GLU A 23 -1.23 6.29 -2.97
C GLU A 23 -1.71 7.72 -3.16
N MET A 24 -3.00 7.91 -2.94
CA MET A 24 -3.60 9.23 -2.91
C MET A 24 -3.32 9.90 -1.58
N TYR A 25 -3.05 11.18 -1.61
CA TYR A 25 -2.94 12.02 -0.42
C TYR A 25 -3.60 13.37 -0.64
N SER A 26 -3.99 14.02 0.45
CA SER A 26 -4.53 15.37 0.41
C SER A 26 -3.55 16.33 1.07
N ASP A 27 -3.21 17.39 0.37
CA ASP A 27 -2.39 18.48 0.92
C ASP A 27 -3.17 19.34 1.90
N LYS A 28 -4.48 19.41 1.73
CA LYS A 28 -5.39 20.16 2.60
C LYS A 28 -5.58 19.51 3.98
N THR A 29 -5.89 18.21 3.99
CA THR A 29 -6.13 17.46 5.23
C THR A 29 -4.87 16.80 5.79
N LYS A 30 -3.75 16.83 5.06
CA LYS A 30 -2.48 16.16 5.40
C LYS A 30 -2.66 14.66 5.67
N THR A 31 -3.57 14.02 4.93
CA THR A 31 -3.88 12.59 5.08
C THR A 31 -3.45 11.83 3.85
N VAL A 32 -2.85 10.66 4.05
CA VAL A 32 -2.70 9.63 3.02
C VAL A 32 -4.01 8.87 2.95
N ARG A 33 -4.47 8.56 1.75
CA ARG A 33 -5.80 7.98 1.52
C ARG A 33 -5.70 6.61 0.83
N ASN A 34 -6.35 6.49 -0.28
CA ASN A 34 -6.53 5.23 -0.99
C ASN A 34 -5.26 4.77 -1.71
N MET A 35 -5.07 3.47 -1.79
CA MET A 35 -4.21 2.88 -2.82
C MET A 35 -4.90 3.04 -4.18
N ILE A 36 -4.10 3.26 -5.22
CA ILE A 36 -4.59 3.39 -6.58
C ILE A 36 -3.67 2.65 -7.54
N ALA A 37 -4.28 1.95 -8.50
CA ALA A 37 -3.61 1.50 -9.70
C ALA A 37 -4.24 2.21 -10.90
N LEU A 38 -3.41 2.78 -11.76
CA LEU A 38 -3.82 3.33 -13.05
C LEU A 38 -3.32 2.36 -14.13
N GLU A 39 -4.25 1.74 -14.84
CA GLU A 39 -3.95 0.89 -15.99
C GLU A 39 -3.88 1.75 -17.25
N PHE A 40 -2.80 1.58 -17.98
CA PHE A 40 -2.58 2.18 -19.30
C PHE A 40 -2.54 1.06 -20.33
N ASP A 41 -3.52 1.05 -21.19
CA ASP A 41 -3.57 0.22 -22.38
C ASP A 41 -3.10 1.05 -23.59
N THR A 42 -2.21 0.52 -24.40
CA THR A 42 -1.73 1.21 -25.61
C THR A 42 -2.85 1.50 -26.62
N ALA A 43 -3.95 0.77 -26.54
CA ALA A 43 -5.14 0.95 -27.38
C ALA A 43 -6.13 2.00 -26.83
N GLN A 44 -5.95 2.48 -25.59
CA GLN A 44 -6.87 3.39 -24.93
C GLN A 44 -6.24 4.77 -24.71
N ALA A 45 -7.00 5.81 -25.01
CA ALA A 45 -6.55 7.20 -24.84
C ALA A 45 -6.52 7.67 -23.37
N LYS A 46 -7.19 6.96 -22.46
CA LYS A 46 -7.30 7.32 -21.04
C LYS A 46 -7.02 6.13 -20.15
N PRO A 47 -6.31 6.34 -19.03
CA PRO A 47 -6.06 5.26 -18.07
C PRO A 47 -7.35 4.83 -17.35
N THR A 48 -7.43 3.55 -17.02
CA THR A 48 -8.47 2.99 -16.16
C THR A 48 -8.02 3.04 -14.71
N PRO A 49 -8.72 3.77 -13.81
CA PRO A 49 -8.37 3.83 -12.41
C PRO A 49 -9.02 2.70 -11.61
N TYR A 50 -8.23 2.05 -10.77
CA TYR A 50 -8.68 1.13 -9.72
C TYR A 50 -8.32 1.75 -8.36
N VAL A 51 -9.35 2.05 -7.57
CA VAL A 51 -9.20 2.75 -6.28
C VAL A 51 -9.57 1.81 -5.15
N PHE A 52 -8.63 1.58 -4.23
CA PHE A 52 -8.79 0.70 -3.08
C PHE A 52 -8.75 1.52 -1.80
N GLN A 53 -9.87 1.55 -1.11
CA GLN A 53 -9.99 2.31 0.13
C GLN A 53 -9.09 1.71 1.21
N LYS A 54 -8.39 2.59 1.90
CA LYS A 54 -7.65 2.30 3.12
C LYS A 54 -8.28 3.10 4.26
N ASP A 55 -8.45 2.45 5.40
CA ASP A 55 -8.77 3.16 6.64
C ASP A 55 -7.46 3.72 7.20
N ILE A 56 -7.30 5.02 7.15
CA ILE A 56 -6.06 5.68 7.56
C ILE A 56 -6.38 6.60 8.72
N PRO A 57 -5.64 6.49 9.84
CA PRO A 57 -5.75 7.46 10.90
C PRO A 57 -5.36 8.84 10.35
N GLU A 58 -6.17 9.84 10.64
CA GLU A 58 -5.79 11.22 10.43
C GLU A 58 -4.42 11.45 11.08
N PHE A 59 -3.51 12.09 10.35
CA PHE A 59 -2.28 12.60 10.97
C PHE A 59 -2.69 13.65 11.98
N GLY A 60 -2.82 13.24 13.22
CA GLY A 60 -2.91 14.20 14.31
C GLY A 60 -1.77 15.22 14.15
N SER A 61 -2.07 16.49 14.29
CA SER A 61 -1.15 17.61 14.13
C SER A 61 0.10 17.45 14.98
N ARG A 62 1.03 16.60 14.55
CA ARG A 62 2.38 16.65 15.10
C ARG A 62 2.99 17.94 14.58
N ALA A 63 3.28 18.84 15.48
CA ALA A 63 3.79 20.20 15.23
C ALA A 63 5.01 20.27 14.28
N GLY A 64 5.65 19.14 13.98
CA GLY A 64 6.72 19.02 13.00
C GLY A 64 6.29 19.05 11.53
N LEU A 65 5.03 18.75 11.19
CA LEU A 65 4.55 18.79 9.80
C LEU A 65 4.19 20.21 9.34
N VAL A 66 3.96 21.13 10.24
CA VAL A 66 3.55 22.53 9.94
C VAL A 66 4.71 23.34 9.33
N ALA A 67 5.96 22.93 9.52
CA ALA A 67 7.12 23.65 9.04
C ALA A 67 7.55 23.27 7.60
N PHE A 68 6.95 22.22 6.99
CA PHE A 68 7.32 21.83 5.65
C PHE A 68 6.50 22.58 4.61
N GLN A 69 7.21 23.37 3.82
CA GLN A 69 6.63 24.12 2.70
C GLN A 69 5.85 23.18 1.78
N TYR A 70 4.67 23.61 1.37
CA TYR A 70 3.66 22.88 0.59
C TYR A 70 4.19 22.19 -0.68
N TYR A 71 5.30 22.64 -1.24
CA TYR A 71 5.82 22.19 -2.53
C TYR A 71 6.36 20.75 -2.57
N ASN A 72 6.56 20.09 -1.41
CA ASN A 72 7.16 18.75 -1.34
C ASN A 72 6.43 17.82 -0.36
N LEU A 73 5.11 18.00 -0.16
CA LEU A 73 4.38 17.21 0.83
C LEU A 73 4.47 15.71 0.55
N GLY A 74 4.25 15.26 -0.67
CA GLY A 74 4.36 13.84 -1.04
C GLY A 74 5.72 13.25 -0.71
N TYR A 75 6.81 13.97 -1.03
CA TYR A 75 8.16 13.55 -0.68
C TYR A 75 8.38 13.45 0.84
N ASN A 76 7.86 14.41 1.59
CA ASN A 76 7.98 14.40 3.05
C ASN A 76 7.18 13.26 3.68
N LEU A 77 5.96 12.99 3.19
CA LEU A 77 5.15 11.84 3.61
C LEU A 77 5.89 10.52 3.34
N MET A 78 6.55 10.40 2.20
CA MET A 78 7.37 9.24 1.86
C MET A 78 8.55 9.10 2.81
N LYS A 79 9.31 10.16 3.05
CA LYS A 79 10.48 10.17 3.95
C LYS A 79 10.11 9.83 5.39
N LEU A 80 8.94 10.23 5.85
CA LEU A 80 8.44 9.96 7.19
C LEU A 80 7.75 8.59 7.31
N GLY A 81 7.69 7.81 6.22
CA GLY A 81 7.10 6.47 6.23
C GLY A 81 5.57 6.45 6.37
N HIS A 82 4.90 7.53 5.97
CA HIS A 82 3.45 7.64 6.09
C HIS A 82 2.69 6.88 5.00
N PHE A 83 3.33 6.53 3.89
CA PHE A 83 2.75 5.69 2.88
C PHE A 83 2.77 4.22 3.30
N GLY A 84 1.69 3.51 3.02
CA GLY A 84 1.55 2.10 3.33
C GLY A 84 2.29 1.18 2.38
N TYR A 85 2.57 1.61 1.15
CA TYR A 85 3.27 0.81 0.15
C TYR A 85 4.63 0.31 0.66
N LYS A 86 4.96 -0.95 0.34
CA LYS A 86 6.21 -1.61 0.75
C LYS A 86 7.08 -1.97 -0.45
N PHE A 87 6.56 -2.76 -1.37
CA PHE A 87 7.27 -3.20 -2.58
C PHE A 87 6.29 -3.75 -3.62
N THR A 88 6.77 -3.94 -4.84
CA THR A 88 6.06 -4.71 -5.87
C THR A 88 6.83 -6.00 -6.14
N SER A 89 6.11 -7.12 -6.14
CA SER A 89 6.57 -8.41 -6.60
C SER A 89 6.00 -8.68 -7.99
N GLN A 90 6.78 -9.31 -8.86
CA GLN A 90 6.38 -9.68 -10.21
C GLN A 90 6.89 -11.09 -10.51
N ASN A 91 6.12 -11.88 -11.26
CA ASN A 91 6.57 -13.19 -11.71
C ASN A 91 7.60 -13.06 -12.85
N LYS A 92 8.27 -14.19 -13.19
CA LYS A 92 9.42 -14.20 -14.12
C LYS A 92 9.04 -13.79 -15.54
N ASP A 93 7.83 -14.13 -15.98
CA ASP A 93 7.33 -13.83 -17.34
C ASP A 93 6.60 -12.48 -17.42
N HIS A 94 6.57 -11.74 -16.31
CA HIS A 94 5.90 -10.44 -16.22
C HIS A 94 4.39 -10.45 -16.53
N SER A 95 3.74 -11.61 -16.43
CA SER A 95 2.28 -11.72 -16.64
C SER A 95 1.46 -11.33 -15.41
N MET A 96 2.07 -11.37 -14.24
CA MET A 96 1.41 -11.06 -12.95
C MET A 96 2.27 -10.14 -12.09
N PHE A 97 1.65 -9.32 -11.30
CA PHE A 97 2.31 -8.49 -10.29
C PHE A 97 1.46 -8.36 -9.02
N ALA A 98 2.11 -7.98 -7.93
CA ALA A 98 1.46 -7.60 -6.69
C ALA A 98 2.20 -6.42 -6.03
N GLY A 99 1.53 -5.29 -5.90
CA GLY A 99 2.00 -4.13 -5.12
C GLY A 99 1.56 -4.27 -3.67
N ILE A 100 2.49 -4.59 -2.78
CA ILE A 100 2.22 -4.89 -1.37
C ILE A 100 2.20 -3.60 -0.54
N TYR A 101 1.24 -3.50 0.36
CA TYR A 101 1.10 -2.38 1.29
C TYR A 101 0.63 -2.85 2.68
N THR A 102 0.83 -1.99 3.68
CA THR A 102 0.25 -2.15 5.02
C THR A 102 -0.75 -1.06 5.31
N ASN A 103 -1.73 -1.36 6.13
CA ASN A 103 -2.72 -0.42 6.64
C ASN A 103 -3.17 -0.82 8.04
N LEU A 104 -3.89 0.08 8.72
CA LEU A 104 -4.59 -0.23 9.96
C LEU A 104 -6.07 -0.44 9.68
N ASP A 105 -6.64 -1.48 10.25
CA ASP A 105 -8.08 -1.68 10.32
C ASP A 105 -8.61 -0.99 11.58
N ASN A 106 -9.30 0.12 11.39
CA ASN A 106 -9.89 0.92 12.46
C ASN A 106 -11.40 0.69 12.58
N THR A 107 -11.93 -0.39 12.01
CA THR A 107 -13.37 -0.69 12.03
C THR A 107 -13.90 -0.87 13.46
N VAL A 108 -13.03 -1.30 14.38
CA VAL A 108 -13.34 -1.42 15.81
C VAL A 108 -12.43 -0.49 16.60
N LYS A 109 -13.02 0.55 17.18
CA LYS A 109 -12.27 1.51 18.01
C LYS A 109 -11.61 0.82 19.21
N GLY A 110 -10.30 0.96 19.33
CA GLY A 110 -9.48 0.35 20.38
C GLY A 110 -9.08 -1.11 20.06
N ASP A 111 -9.47 -1.64 18.91
CA ASP A 111 -9.05 -2.94 18.40
C ASP A 111 -8.46 -2.85 16.97
N GLU A 112 -7.64 -1.81 16.76
CA GLU A 112 -6.95 -1.63 15.49
C GLU A 112 -6.06 -2.85 15.19
N LYS A 113 -6.19 -3.40 13.98
CA LYS A 113 -5.38 -4.52 13.49
C LYS A 113 -4.57 -4.09 12.28
N THR A 114 -3.39 -4.64 12.12
CA THR A 114 -2.62 -4.42 10.90
C THR A 114 -3.17 -5.27 9.76
N ILE A 115 -3.43 -4.62 8.63
CA ILE A 115 -3.75 -5.26 7.37
C ILE A 115 -2.48 -5.28 6.51
N VAL A 116 -2.18 -6.42 5.93
CA VAL A 116 -1.25 -6.55 4.81
C VAL A 116 -2.10 -6.77 3.56
N GLY A 117 -2.09 -5.81 2.65
CA GLY A 117 -2.86 -5.85 1.42
C GLY A 117 -1.97 -5.91 0.19
N ALA A 118 -2.57 -6.30 -0.94
CA ALA A 118 -1.93 -6.25 -2.23
C ALA A 118 -2.86 -5.61 -3.27
N ILE A 119 -2.29 -4.82 -4.19
CA ILE A 119 -2.89 -4.56 -5.49
C ILE A 119 -2.26 -5.56 -6.44
N ALA A 120 -3.04 -6.49 -6.96
CA ALA A 120 -2.53 -7.57 -7.78
C ALA A 120 -3.31 -7.71 -9.08
N LEU A 121 -2.66 -8.25 -10.09
CA LEU A 121 -3.32 -8.76 -11.29
C LEU A 121 -3.54 -10.26 -11.07
N ASP A 122 -4.78 -10.70 -11.15
CA ASP A 122 -5.14 -12.10 -11.03
C ASP A 122 -4.93 -12.88 -12.36
N ARG A 123 -5.25 -14.19 -12.33
CA ARG A 123 -5.08 -15.08 -13.51
C ARG A 123 -5.99 -14.71 -14.68
N ASP A 124 -7.10 -14.02 -14.40
CA ASP A 124 -8.05 -13.57 -15.41
C ASP A 124 -7.73 -12.17 -15.93
N GLY A 125 -6.60 -11.59 -15.47
CA GLY A 125 -6.15 -10.24 -15.85
C GLY A 125 -6.96 -9.13 -15.18
N GLN A 126 -7.63 -9.42 -14.07
CA GLN A 126 -8.38 -8.42 -13.31
C GLN A 126 -7.53 -7.86 -12.18
N VAL A 127 -7.67 -6.55 -11.92
CA VAL A 127 -7.01 -5.91 -10.78
C VAL A 127 -7.82 -6.20 -9.51
N VAL A 128 -7.20 -6.89 -8.57
CA VAL A 128 -7.80 -7.33 -7.31
C VAL A 128 -7.04 -6.76 -6.10
N ASN A 129 -7.71 -6.75 -4.93
CA ASN A 129 -7.12 -6.27 -3.69
C ASN A 129 -7.29 -7.30 -2.55
N PRO A 130 -6.57 -8.43 -2.58
CA PRO A 130 -6.56 -9.37 -1.48
C PRO A 130 -5.94 -8.76 -0.22
N LYS A 131 -6.48 -9.13 0.95
CA LYS A 131 -6.06 -8.60 2.25
C LYS A 131 -5.86 -9.74 3.25
N ILE A 132 -4.85 -9.59 4.10
CA ILE A 132 -4.59 -10.43 5.26
C ILE A 132 -4.69 -9.53 6.49
N ILE A 133 -5.57 -9.88 7.42
CA ILE A 133 -5.70 -9.19 8.70
C ILE A 133 -4.84 -9.96 9.71
N LEU A 134 -3.86 -9.29 10.31
CA LEU A 134 -3.05 -9.90 11.34
C LEU A 134 -3.87 -10.07 12.62
N ALA A 135 -3.86 -11.28 13.18
CA ALA A 135 -4.62 -11.60 14.38
C ALA A 135 -4.03 -10.98 15.66
N THR A 136 -2.77 -10.57 15.60
CA THR A 136 -1.99 -10.05 16.71
C THR A 136 -1.90 -8.53 16.65
N LYS A 137 -1.49 -7.91 17.77
CA LYS A 137 -1.21 -6.47 17.87
C LYS A 137 0.27 -6.26 18.18
N PRO A 138 1.16 -6.39 17.18
CA PRO A 138 2.57 -6.12 17.38
C PRO A 138 2.85 -4.63 17.56
N ASP A 139 3.96 -4.28 18.18
CA ASP A 139 4.44 -2.91 18.26
C ASP A 139 4.93 -2.39 16.88
N ASP A 140 5.55 -3.30 16.08
CA ASP A 140 6.00 -3.01 14.72
C ASP A 140 5.73 -4.19 13.77
N VAL A 141 5.43 -3.87 12.51
CA VAL A 141 5.23 -4.84 11.42
C VAL A 141 6.16 -4.53 10.28
N PHE A 142 6.93 -5.52 9.88
CA PHE A 142 7.82 -5.47 8.72
C PHE A 142 7.35 -6.48 7.67
N VAL A 143 7.28 -6.04 6.42
CA VAL A 143 6.80 -6.90 5.32
C VAL A 143 7.91 -7.01 4.28
N TYR A 144 8.25 -8.23 3.93
CA TYR A 144 9.34 -8.56 3.02
C TYR A 144 8.85 -9.41 1.86
N PRO A 145 9.52 -9.35 0.70
CA PRO A 145 9.25 -10.26 -0.40
C PRO A 145 9.43 -11.72 0.02
N GLY A 146 8.44 -12.55 -0.29
CA GLY A 146 8.54 -14.00 -0.26
C GLY A 146 8.76 -14.59 -1.66
N LYS A 147 8.50 -15.88 -1.83
CA LYS A 147 8.35 -16.48 -3.17
C LYS A 147 7.09 -15.91 -3.86
N PRO A 148 6.95 -16.01 -5.20
CA PRO A 148 5.76 -15.56 -5.90
C PRO A 148 4.46 -16.02 -5.24
N GLY A 149 3.50 -15.12 -5.01
CA GLY A 149 2.26 -15.37 -4.30
C GLY A 149 2.39 -15.41 -2.76
N TYR A 150 3.56 -15.07 -2.20
CA TYR A 150 3.77 -15.05 -0.75
C TYR A 150 4.45 -13.77 -0.28
N VAL A 151 4.12 -13.37 0.94
CA VAL A 151 4.82 -12.31 1.68
C VAL A 151 5.30 -12.84 3.02
N ALA A 152 6.49 -12.44 3.43
CA ALA A 152 7.00 -12.71 4.76
C ALA A 152 6.67 -11.52 5.66
N VAL A 153 5.99 -11.76 6.76
CA VAL A 153 5.61 -10.75 7.75
C VAL A 153 6.36 -11.02 9.04
N ALA A 154 7.14 -10.05 9.48
CA ALA A 154 7.79 -10.07 10.78
C ALA A 154 7.04 -9.12 11.73
N GLU A 155 6.57 -9.68 12.84
CA GLU A 155 5.85 -8.97 13.89
C GLU A 155 6.75 -8.85 15.12
N TYR A 156 7.00 -7.63 15.56
CA TYR A 156 7.84 -7.37 16.75
C TYR A 156 6.97 -7.00 17.95
N PHE A 157 7.23 -7.65 19.07
CA PHE A 157 6.56 -7.45 20.35
C PHE A 157 7.58 -6.94 21.36
N LYS A 158 7.60 -5.63 21.59
CA LYS A 158 8.62 -4.95 22.41
C LYS A 158 8.63 -5.42 23.86
N LYS A 159 7.46 -5.60 24.46
CA LYS A 159 7.35 -6.05 25.88
C LYS A 159 7.92 -7.46 26.06
N GLU A 160 7.67 -8.32 25.10
CA GLU A 160 8.09 -9.72 25.12
C GLU A 160 9.51 -9.92 24.57
N LYS A 161 10.10 -8.89 23.95
CA LYS A 161 11.37 -8.94 23.20
C LYS A 161 11.36 -10.07 22.16
N LYS A 162 10.22 -10.25 21.49
CA LYS A 162 9.96 -11.37 20.58
C LYS A 162 9.75 -10.86 19.16
N VAL A 163 10.25 -11.61 18.20
CA VAL A 163 9.91 -11.47 16.77
C VAL A 163 9.24 -12.76 16.33
N THR A 164 8.09 -12.62 15.65
CA THR A 164 7.42 -13.74 14.98
C THR A 164 7.54 -13.51 13.47
N LEU A 165 8.01 -14.52 12.74
CA LEU A 165 8.09 -14.50 11.29
C LEU A 165 7.08 -15.48 10.71
N THR A 166 6.17 -14.99 9.87
CA THR A 166 5.13 -15.79 9.23
C THR A 166 5.16 -15.59 7.72
N LEU A 167 5.02 -16.66 6.97
CA LEU A 167 4.88 -16.63 5.52
C LEU A 167 3.39 -16.73 5.16
N HIS A 168 2.84 -15.65 4.64
CA HIS A 168 1.45 -15.57 4.21
C HIS A 168 1.32 -15.77 2.71
N LYS A 169 0.36 -16.60 2.30
CA LYS A 169 -0.01 -16.77 0.90
C LYS A 169 -1.08 -15.73 0.54
N PHE A 170 -0.91 -15.07 -0.60
CA PHE A 170 -1.97 -14.31 -1.24
C PHE A 170 -2.60 -15.17 -2.35
N ASP A 171 -3.92 -15.24 -2.36
CA ASP A 171 -4.68 -15.88 -3.43
C ASP A 171 -5.01 -14.81 -4.50
N PHE A 172 -4.24 -14.81 -5.59
CA PHE A 172 -4.45 -14.03 -6.81
C PHE A 172 -3.83 -14.74 -8.02
#